data_3935bc4810b742d79ce810070309500a
#
_entry.id   3935bc4810b742d79ce810070309500a
#
_cell.length_a   1.000
_cell.length_b   1.000
_cell.length_c   1.000
_cell.angle_alpha   90.00
_cell.angle_beta   90.00
_cell.angle_gamma   90.00
#
_symmetry.space_group_name_H-M   'P 1'
#
loop_
_entity.id
_entity.type
_entity.pdbx_description
1 polymer ?
#
loop_
_entity_poly.entity_id
_entity_poly.type
_entity_poly.pdbx_seq_one_letter_code
_entity_poly.pdbx_strand_id
1 'polypeptide(L)'
;MNKSDILILDGDHKNSLAIVRHLGQTGNYRQDIVAHNKQSIALFSKYVNQKFLLPSPKKEPEAFYVQLVELLKRNRYKALLPVSFKTFQICSLHREEIRQYTHLTITTSENILLASSKIRTYNLAQELKIPIPETIVLNHPEEIESVHITYPCVIKAPEEMGANVVEYAHDRKEMIEKYHKLCERYNFSETWPVVQQYIQGKGY
;
A
#
# COMPACT_ATOMS: atom_id res chain seq x y z
N MET A 1 20.68 -24.40 15.68
CA MET A 1 20.25 -23.08 15.21
C MET A 1 18.75 -22.93 15.44
N ASN A 2 18.35 -21.94 16.21
CA ASN A 2 16.92 -21.67 16.45
C ASN A 2 16.29 -21.10 15.17
N LYS A 3 15.53 -21.93 14.49
CA LYS A 3 14.96 -21.61 13.19
C LYS A 3 13.81 -20.63 13.34
N SER A 4 13.88 -19.47 12.67
CA SER A 4 12.73 -18.55 12.61
C SER A 4 11.65 -19.10 11.67
N ASP A 5 10.41 -18.86 12.03
CA ASP A 5 9.26 -19.36 11.28
C ASP A 5 8.78 -18.35 10.24
N ILE A 6 8.87 -17.06 10.56
CA ILE A 6 8.27 -15.98 9.75
C ILE A 6 9.31 -14.89 9.49
N LEU A 7 9.41 -14.46 8.23
CA LEU A 7 10.13 -13.25 7.86
C LEU A 7 9.12 -12.14 7.57
N ILE A 8 9.22 -11.03 8.29
CA ILE A 8 8.38 -9.85 8.14
C ILE A 8 9.19 -8.76 7.44
N LEU A 9 8.65 -8.15 6.41
CA LEU A 9 9.28 -7.02 5.71
C LEU A 9 8.84 -5.68 6.29
N ASP A 10 9.47 -4.61 5.79
CA ASP A 10 9.09 -3.21 6.07
C ASP A 10 9.14 -2.82 7.55
N GLY A 11 10.24 -3.13 8.23
CA GLY A 11 10.43 -2.86 9.66
C GLY A 11 10.29 -1.39 10.08
N ASP A 12 10.26 -0.47 9.15
CA ASP A 12 10.01 0.96 9.33
C ASP A 12 8.51 1.31 9.44
N HIS A 13 7.62 0.39 9.04
CA HIS A 13 6.18 0.60 9.09
C HIS A 13 5.58 0.26 10.47
N LYS A 14 4.63 1.08 10.93
CA LYS A 14 3.86 0.82 12.17
C LYS A 14 3.11 -0.51 12.11
N ASN A 15 2.63 -0.89 10.93
CA ASN A 15 1.92 -2.16 10.72
C ASN A 15 2.85 -3.35 10.96
N SER A 16 4.10 -3.30 10.50
CA SER A 16 5.09 -4.34 10.76
C SER A 16 5.38 -4.48 12.25
N LEU A 17 5.49 -3.37 12.99
CA LEU A 17 5.62 -3.39 14.44
C LEU A 17 4.40 -4.01 15.12
N ALA A 18 3.19 -3.72 14.65
CA ALA A 18 1.96 -4.30 15.18
C ALA A 18 1.93 -5.82 14.96
N ILE A 19 2.28 -6.30 13.75
CA ILE A 19 2.37 -7.73 13.43
C ILE A 19 3.40 -8.42 14.33
N VAL A 20 4.62 -7.86 14.43
CA VAL A 20 5.69 -8.38 15.26
C VAL A 20 5.24 -8.54 16.71
N ARG A 21 4.57 -7.53 17.26
CA ARG A 21 4.08 -7.56 18.64
C ARG A 21 2.97 -8.58 18.85
N HIS A 22 2.01 -8.61 17.95
CA HIS A 22 0.88 -9.54 18.04
C HIS A 22 1.35 -11.00 17.96
N LEU A 23 2.12 -11.35 16.93
CA LEU A 23 2.66 -12.71 16.79
C LEU A 23 3.59 -13.09 17.95
N GLY A 24 4.39 -12.14 18.41
CA GLY A 24 5.29 -12.37 19.54
C GLY A 24 4.58 -12.60 20.88
N GLN A 25 3.43 -11.97 21.08
CA GLN A 25 2.60 -12.21 22.28
C GLN A 25 1.99 -13.60 22.31
N THR A 26 1.68 -14.19 21.15
CA THR A 26 1.18 -15.58 21.11
C THR A 26 2.20 -16.61 21.50
N GLY A 27 3.51 -16.30 21.40
CA GLY A 27 4.61 -17.22 21.68
C GLY A 27 4.75 -18.39 20.71
N ASN A 28 3.90 -18.49 19.68
CA ASN A 28 3.83 -19.63 18.78
C ASN A 28 4.84 -19.58 17.64
N TYR A 29 5.39 -18.39 17.35
CA TYR A 29 6.24 -18.16 16.18
C TYR A 29 7.49 -17.39 16.55
N ARG A 30 8.62 -17.79 15.98
CA ARG A 30 9.83 -16.98 15.95
C ARG A 30 9.83 -16.17 14.68
N GLN A 31 10.11 -14.90 14.79
CA GLN A 31 10.01 -13.96 13.70
C GLN A 31 11.26 -13.12 13.55
N ASP A 32 11.70 -13.00 12.32
CA ASP A 32 12.76 -12.11 11.89
C ASP A 32 12.16 -10.93 11.15
N ILE A 33 12.87 -9.81 11.13
CA ILE A 33 12.44 -8.57 10.49
C ILE A 33 13.45 -8.06 9.49
N VAL A 34 12.98 -7.63 8.34
CA VAL A 34 13.74 -6.88 7.34
C VAL A 34 13.37 -5.41 7.42
N ALA A 35 14.38 -4.55 7.47
CA ALA A 35 14.24 -3.10 7.37
C ALA A 35 15.31 -2.54 6.42
N HIS A 36 15.13 -1.31 5.94
CA HIS A 36 16.13 -0.62 5.13
C HIS A 36 16.90 0.47 5.90
N ASN A 37 16.52 0.70 7.16
CA ASN A 37 17.11 1.71 8.02
C ASN A 37 17.33 1.14 9.43
N LYS A 38 18.49 1.41 10.02
CA LYS A 38 18.83 1.00 11.40
C LYS A 38 17.91 1.60 12.48
N GLN A 39 17.23 2.70 12.16
CA GLN A 39 16.28 3.38 13.05
C GLN A 39 14.85 2.89 12.89
N SER A 40 14.62 1.88 12.06
CA SER A 40 13.29 1.33 11.80
C SER A 40 12.65 0.79 13.08
N ILE A 41 11.41 1.20 13.35
CA ILE A 41 10.75 1.02 14.66
C ILE A 41 10.56 -0.42 15.08
N ALA A 42 10.31 -1.33 14.13
CA ALA A 42 10.12 -2.74 14.44
C ALA A 42 11.41 -3.43 14.91
N LEU A 43 12.59 -2.90 14.55
CA LEU A 43 13.89 -3.45 14.98
C LEU A 43 14.07 -3.41 16.51
N PHE A 44 13.37 -2.53 17.20
CA PHE A 44 13.47 -2.36 18.66
C PHE A 44 12.47 -3.20 19.44
N SER A 45 11.66 -4.01 18.76
CA SER A 45 10.73 -4.90 19.45
C SER A 45 11.46 -6.07 20.11
N LYS A 46 11.14 -6.37 21.37
CA LYS A 46 11.66 -7.52 22.10
C LYS A 46 11.27 -8.89 21.50
N TYR A 47 10.28 -8.88 20.61
CA TYR A 47 9.77 -10.09 19.95
C TYR A 47 10.47 -10.42 18.65
N VAL A 48 11.41 -9.59 18.19
CA VAL A 48 12.23 -9.87 17.00
C VAL A 48 13.39 -10.77 17.38
N ASN A 49 13.53 -11.89 16.67
CA ASN A 49 14.62 -12.83 16.87
C ASN A 49 15.89 -12.38 16.13
N GLN A 50 15.81 -12.14 14.82
CA GLN A 50 16.92 -11.60 14.02
C GLN A 50 16.48 -10.37 13.22
N LYS A 51 17.45 -9.51 12.94
CA LYS A 51 17.25 -8.22 12.26
C LYS A 51 18.14 -8.19 11.02
N PHE A 52 17.53 -7.91 9.88
CA PHE A 52 18.24 -7.80 8.61
C PHE A 52 18.05 -6.40 8.03
N LEU A 53 19.13 -5.85 7.48
CA LEU A 53 19.10 -4.61 6.74
C LEU A 53 19.29 -4.93 5.26
N LEU A 54 18.30 -4.62 4.45
CA LEU A 54 18.33 -4.74 3.01
C LEU A 54 18.21 -3.34 2.35
N PRO A 55 18.58 -3.21 1.08
CA PRO A 55 18.35 -1.97 0.33
C PRO A 55 16.90 -1.50 0.40
N SER A 56 16.66 -0.20 0.18
CA SER A 56 15.32 0.34 0.19
C SER A 56 14.49 -0.21 -0.98
N PRO A 57 13.34 -0.87 -0.74
CA PRO A 57 12.51 -1.38 -1.82
C PRO A 57 11.96 -0.28 -2.75
N LYS A 58 11.93 0.97 -2.27
CA LYS A 58 11.51 2.13 -3.05
C LYS A 58 12.63 2.70 -3.93
N LYS A 59 13.86 2.77 -3.40
CA LYS A 59 15.00 3.39 -4.10
C LYS A 59 15.79 2.40 -4.95
N GLU A 60 15.89 1.17 -4.50
CA GLU A 60 16.74 0.12 -5.07
C GLU A 60 15.98 -1.22 -5.14
N PRO A 61 14.85 -1.28 -5.90
CA PRO A 61 13.96 -2.44 -5.90
C PRO A 61 14.66 -3.75 -6.32
N GLU A 62 15.52 -3.70 -7.33
CA GLU A 62 16.26 -4.88 -7.82
C GLU A 62 17.27 -5.38 -6.78
N ALA A 63 18.06 -4.48 -6.18
CA ALA A 63 19.01 -4.84 -5.13
C ALA A 63 18.30 -5.42 -3.90
N PHE A 64 17.16 -4.85 -3.53
CA PHE A 64 16.30 -5.38 -2.47
C PHE A 64 15.84 -6.81 -2.80
N TYR A 65 15.33 -7.03 -3.99
CA TYR A 65 14.83 -8.34 -4.43
C TYR A 65 15.93 -9.40 -4.39
N VAL A 66 17.08 -9.13 -5.00
CA VAL A 66 18.22 -10.07 -5.04
C VAL A 66 18.64 -10.47 -3.62
N GLN A 67 18.81 -9.49 -2.72
CA GLN A 67 19.20 -9.78 -1.34
C GLN A 67 18.09 -10.47 -0.53
N LEU A 68 16.83 -10.19 -0.80
CA LEU A 68 15.71 -10.91 -0.20
C LEU A 68 15.73 -12.39 -0.59
N VAL A 69 15.91 -12.71 -1.86
CA VAL A 69 15.98 -14.09 -2.34
C VAL A 69 17.18 -14.83 -1.72
N GLU A 70 18.34 -14.19 -1.63
CA GLU A 70 19.49 -14.78 -0.93
C GLU A 70 19.20 -15.07 0.54
N LEU A 71 18.52 -14.15 1.22
CA LEU A 71 18.11 -14.32 2.61
C LEU A 71 17.16 -15.51 2.76
N LEU A 72 16.19 -15.65 1.88
CA LEU A 72 15.23 -16.76 1.86
C LEU A 72 15.92 -18.11 1.59
N LYS A 73 16.88 -18.15 0.66
CA LYS A 73 17.69 -19.36 0.37
C LYS A 73 18.46 -19.84 1.59
N ARG A 74 19.03 -18.92 2.37
CA ARG A 74 19.86 -19.24 3.56
C ARG A 74 19.04 -19.66 4.77
N ASN A 75 17.85 -19.07 4.98
CA ASN A 75 17.10 -19.18 6.24
C ASN A 75 15.73 -19.83 6.03
N ARG A 76 15.41 -20.66 5.30
CA ARG A 76 14.14 -21.43 5.11
C ARG A 76 13.01 -21.03 6.06
N TYR A 77 12.40 -19.87 5.81
CA TYR A 77 11.22 -19.43 6.54
C TYR A 77 9.98 -20.24 6.13
N LYS A 78 9.05 -20.42 7.07
CA LYS A 78 7.72 -21.00 6.77
C LYS A 78 6.85 -20.02 5.98
N ALA A 79 6.95 -18.72 6.32
CA ALA A 79 6.18 -17.69 5.64
C ALA A 79 6.96 -16.38 5.50
N LEU A 80 6.69 -15.67 4.40
CA LEU A 80 7.12 -14.30 4.15
C LEU A 80 5.90 -13.37 4.21
N LEU A 81 6.01 -12.29 4.99
CA LEU A 81 4.97 -11.28 5.15
C LEU A 81 5.47 -9.91 4.66
N PRO A 82 5.25 -9.54 3.41
CA PRO A 82 5.37 -8.16 2.96
C PRO A 82 4.28 -7.31 3.61
N VAL A 83 4.54 -6.02 3.87
CA VAL A 83 3.61 -5.13 4.60
C VAL A 83 3.33 -3.83 3.86
N SER A 84 4.33 -3.27 3.17
CA SER A 84 4.14 -2.07 2.36
C SER A 84 3.66 -2.40 0.95
N PHE A 85 3.00 -1.44 0.32
CA PHE A 85 2.57 -1.60 -1.07
C PHE A 85 3.75 -1.92 -2.01
N LYS A 86 4.92 -1.29 -1.78
CA LYS A 86 6.10 -1.51 -2.62
C LYS A 86 6.65 -2.93 -2.49
N THR A 87 6.72 -3.48 -1.29
CA THR A 87 7.14 -4.87 -1.11
C THR A 87 6.09 -5.86 -1.60
N PHE A 88 4.79 -5.53 -1.49
CA PHE A 88 3.73 -6.30 -2.16
C PHE A 88 3.95 -6.37 -3.67
N GLN A 89 4.22 -5.25 -4.33
CA GLN A 89 4.49 -5.20 -5.77
C GLN A 89 5.69 -6.09 -6.15
N ILE A 90 6.83 -5.91 -5.46
CA ILE A 90 8.06 -6.69 -5.73
C ILE A 90 7.80 -8.18 -5.50
N CYS A 91 7.23 -8.56 -4.38
CA CYS A 91 6.96 -9.97 -4.05
C CYS A 91 5.93 -10.60 -5.01
N SER A 92 4.98 -9.83 -5.51
CA SER A 92 4.00 -10.31 -6.48
C SER A 92 4.60 -10.50 -7.87
N LEU A 93 5.47 -9.60 -8.30
CA LEU A 93 6.18 -9.69 -9.58
C LEU A 93 7.04 -10.97 -9.64
N HIS A 94 7.70 -11.30 -8.54
CA HIS A 94 8.59 -12.45 -8.41
C HIS A 94 7.97 -13.61 -7.62
N ARG A 95 6.65 -13.69 -7.60
CA ARG A 95 5.88 -14.59 -6.75
C ARG A 95 6.28 -16.06 -6.92
N GLU A 96 6.42 -16.53 -8.14
CA GLU A 96 6.69 -17.93 -8.41
C GLU A 96 8.11 -18.34 -7.99
N GLU A 97 9.10 -17.46 -8.08
CA GLU A 97 10.44 -17.72 -7.57
C GLU A 97 10.46 -17.72 -6.03
N ILE A 98 9.86 -16.71 -5.39
CA ILE A 98 9.83 -16.60 -3.92
C ILE A 98 9.13 -17.82 -3.30
N ARG A 99 8.06 -18.32 -3.92
CA ARG A 99 7.31 -19.49 -3.43
C ARG A 99 8.11 -20.80 -3.44
N GLN A 100 9.22 -20.86 -4.15
CA GLN A 100 10.13 -22.00 -4.09
C GLN A 100 10.86 -22.08 -2.73
N TYR A 101 10.96 -20.98 -2.01
CA TYR A 101 11.74 -20.89 -0.77
C TYR A 101 10.88 -20.72 0.49
N THR A 102 9.67 -20.18 0.36
CA THR A 102 8.80 -19.85 1.49
C THR A 102 7.35 -19.80 1.08
N HIS A 103 6.43 -19.98 2.04
CA HIS A 103 5.04 -19.71 1.79
C HIS A 103 4.81 -18.19 1.68
N LEU A 104 4.20 -17.79 0.58
CA LEU A 104 3.87 -16.40 0.29
C LEU A 104 2.37 -16.28 -0.02
N THR A 105 1.63 -15.71 0.93
CA THR A 105 0.19 -15.44 0.78
C THR A 105 0.00 -14.06 0.16
N ILE A 106 0.15 -13.99 -1.14
CA ILE A 106 -0.01 -12.74 -1.91
C ILE A 106 -0.74 -13.06 -3.23
N THR A 107 -1.54 -12.14 -3.69
CA THR A 107 -2.24 -12.24 -4.98
C THR A 107 -1.30 -11.95 -6.16
N THR A 108 -1.83 -12.03 -7.38
CA THR A 108 -1.07 -11.72 -8.61
C THR A 108 -0.77 -10.23 -8.74
N SER A 109 0.23 -9.88 -9.54
CA SER A 109 0.59 -8.48 -9.83
C SER A 109 -0.59 -7.72 -10.43
N GLU A 110 -1.37 -8.36 -11.28
CA GLU A 110 -2.57 -7.77 -11.90
C GLU A 110 -3.59 -7.35 -10.83
N ASN A 111 -3.90 -8.22 -9.87
CA ASN A 111 -4.82 -7.91 -8.79
C ASN A 111 -4.29 -6.81 -7.86
N ILE A 112 -2.98 -6.77 -7.64
CA ILE A 112 -2.36 -5.70 -6.85
C ILE A 112 -2.47 -4.36 -7.59
N LEU A 113 -2.19 -4.32 -8.88
CA LEU A 113 -2.31 -3.12 -9.70
C LEU A 113 -3.77 -2.65 -9.80
N LEU A 114 -4.72 -3.58 -9.90
CA LEU A 114 -6.14 -3.26 -9.89
C LEU A 114 -6.54 -2.62 -8.55
N ALA A 115 -6.18 -3.25 -7.44
CA ALA A 115 -6.53 -2.77 -6.10
C ALA A 115 -5.82 -1.46 -5.71
N SER A 116 -4.67 -1.14 -6.32
CA SER A 116 -3.93 0.10 -6.06
C SER A 116 -4.51 1.33 -6.76
N SER A 117 -5.22 1.12 -7.86
CA SER A 117 -5.86 2.20 -8.62
C SER A 117 -7.31 2.36 -8.20
N LYS A 118 -7.65 3.55 -7.66
CA LYS A 118 -9.04 3.88 -7.29
C LYS A 118 -9.95 3.82 -8.50
N ILE A 119 -9.49 4.30 -9.65
CA ILE A 119 -10.24 4.30 -10.90
C ILE A 119 -10.56 2.88 -11.35
N ARG A 120 -9.57 1.99 -11.38
CA ARG A 120 -9.77 0.58 -11.77
C ARG A 120 -10.70 -0.14 -10.80
N THR A 121 -10.54 0.12 -9.49
CA THR A 121 -11.40 -0.46 -8.46
C THR A 121 -12.85 0.01 -8.60
N TYR A 122 -13.09 1.28 -8.90
CA TYR A 122 -14.44 1.82 -9.14
C TYR A 122 -15.07 1.22 -10.40
N ASN A 123 -14.33 1.14 -11.50
CA ASN A 123 -14.80 0.54 -12.74
C ASN A 123 -15.22 -0.93 -12.51
N LEU A 124 -14.37 -1.70 -11.84
CA LEU A 124 -14.69 -3.08 -11.48
C LEU A 124 -15.94 -3.17 -10.58
N ALA A 125 -16.07 -2.30 -9.59
CA ALA A 125 -17.24 -2.28 -8.73
C ALA A 125 -18.53 -1.98 -9.52
N GLN A 126 -18.48 -1.08 -10.49
CA GLN A 126 -19.61 -0.79 -11.38
C GLN A 126 -19.96 -1.99 -12.26
N GLU A 127 -18.98 -2.65 -12.87
CA GLU A 127 -19.17 -3.86 -13.67
C GLU A 127 -19.84 -4.98 -12.86
N LEU A 128 -19.40 -5.12 -11.59
CA LEU A 128 -19.95 -6.12 -10.65
C LEU A 128 -21.25 -5.68 -9.98
N LYS A 129 -21.77 -4.47 -10.32
CA LYS A 129 -22.97 -3.88 -9.71
C LYS A 129 -22.88 -3.76 -8.18
N ILE A 130 -21.68 -3.53 -7.66
CA ILE A 130 -21.46 -3.24 -6.25
C ILE A 130 -21.79 -1.76 -6.02
N PRO A 131 -22.66 -1.42 -5.03
CA PRO A 131 -22.96 -0.02 -4.74
C PRO A 131 -21.71 0.76 -4.35
N ILE A 132 -21.45 1.85 -5.07
CA ILE A 132 -20.38 2.81 -4.77
C ILE A 132 -20.97 4.21 -4.69
N PRO A 133 -20.34 5.15 -3.97
CA PRO A 133 -20.71 6.56 -4.02
C PRO A 133 -20.58 7.10 -5.46
N GLU A 134 -21.40 8.09 -5.79
CA GLU A 134 -21.24 8.81 -7.06
C GLU A 134 -19.79 9.26 -7.20
N THR A 135 -19.12 8.82 -8.27
CA THR A 135 -17.68 9.04 -8.49
C THR A 135 -17.46 9.54 -9.91
N ILE A 136 -16.81 10.69 -10.02
CA ILE A 136 -16.48 11.32 -11.29
C ILE A 136 -14.99 11.23 -11.51
N VAL A 137 -14.62 10.59 -12.60
CA VAL A 137 -13.23 10.47 -13.08
C VAL A 137 -13.06 11.48 -14.20
N LEU A 138 -12.03 12.31 -14.11
CA LEU A 138 -11.74 13.35 -15.10
C LEU A 138 -10.57 12.92 -15.98
N ASN A 139 -10.65 13.22 -17.27
CA ASN A 139 -9.58 12.97 -18.23
C ASN A 139 -8.61 14.16 -18.31
N HIS A 140 -9.10 15.35 -17.98
CA HIS A 140 -8.32 16.59 -17.93
C HIS A 140 -8.71 17.42 -16.71
N PRO A 141 -7.77 18.17 -16.12
CA PRO A 141 -8.06 18.95 -14.90
C PRO A 141 -9.10 20.07 -15.11
N GLU A 142 -9.19 20.61 -16.32
CA GLU A 142 -10.13 21.68 -16.67
C GLU A 142 -11.59 21.19 -16.66
N GLU A 143 -11.83 19.90 -16.81
CA GLU A 143 -13.17 19.31 -16.76
C GLU A 143 -13.87 19.53 -15.41
N ILE A 144 -13.10 19.85 -14.35
CA ILE A 144 -13.64 20.15 -13.01
C ILE A 144 -14.65 21.27 -13.03
N GLU A 145 -14.50 22.22 -13.95
CA GLU A 145 -15.42 23.35 -14.12
C GLU A 145 -16.83 22.92 -14.56
N SER A 146 -16.96 21.75 -15.16
CA SER A 146 -18.25 21.20 -15.61
C SER A 146 -18.84 20.15 -14.67
N VAL A 147 -18.13 19.81 -13.61
CA VAL A 147 -18.57 18.76 -12.67
C VAL A 147 -19.80 19.19 -11.89
N HIS A 148 -20.79 18.30 -11.86
CA HIS A 148 -21.97 18.38 -11.02
C HIS A 148 -21.99 17.16 -10.11
N ILE A 149 -21.98 17.40 -8.80
CA ILE A 149 -21.98 16.35 -7.78
C ILE A 149 -22.72 16.83 -6.53
N THR A 150 -23.25 15.89 -5.74
CA THR A 150 -23.85 16.19 -4.45
C THR A 150 -22.80 16.59 -3.42
N TYR A 151 -23.04 17.69 -2.71
CA TYR A 151 -22.15 18.16 -1.63
C TYR A 151 -22.63 17.69 -0.23
N PRO A 152 -21.70 17.51 0.73
CA PRO A 152 -20.25 17.61 0.56
C PRO A 152 -19.69 16.52 -0.34
N CYS A 153 -18.57 16.81 -1.02
CA CYS A 153 -17.83 15.85 -1.81
C CYS A 153 -16.38 15.72 -1.33
N VAL A 154 -15.70 14.70 -1.79
CA VAL A 154 -14.29 14.45 -1.52
C VAL A 154 -13.50 14.37 -2.83
N ILE A 155 -12.30 14.93 -2.80
CA ILE A 155 -11.33 14.89 -3.89
C ILE A 155 -10.20 13.97 -3.43
N LYS A 156 -9.88 12.95 -4.21
CA LYS A 156 -8.89 11.93 -3.85
C LYS A 156 -7.85 11.76 -4.94
N ALA A 157 -6.59 11.59 -4.58
CA ALA A 157 -5.57 11.18 -5.55
C ALA A 157 -5.98 9.83 -6.20
N PRO A 158 -5.71 9.64 -7.50
CA PRO A 158 -6.14 8.47 -8.25
C PRO A 158 -5.46 7.17 -7.79
N GLU A 159 -4.25 7.29 -7.27
CA GLU A 159 -3.41 6.18 -6.84
C GLU A 159 -2.92 6.33 -5.39
N GLU A 160 -2.34 5.27 -4.84
CA GLU A 160 -1.66 5.29 -3.55
C GLU A 160 -0.34 6.07 -3.64
N MET A 161 -0.34 7.32 -3.20
CA MET A 161 0.84 8.19 -3.20
C MET A 161 1.63 8.17 -1.88
N GLY A 162 1.29 7.26 -0.95
CA GLY A 162 1.95 7.16 0.36
C GLY A 162 1.54 8.24 1.37
N ALA A 163 0.74 9.22 0.97
CA ALA A 163 0.04 10.16 1.82
C ALA A 163 -1.45 10.07 1.51
N ASN A 164 -2.30 10.15 2.53
CA ASN A 164 -3.75 10.25 2.33
C ASN A 164 -4.05 11.63 1.75
N VAL A 165 -3.99 11.73 0.43
CA VAL A 165 -4.35 12.95 -0.29
C VAL A 165 -5.85 12.94 -0.49
N VAL A 166 -6.55 13.52 0.47
CA VAL A 166 -8.02 13.63 0.49
C VAL A 166 -8.36 15.06 0.90
N GLU A 167 -9.11 15.74 0.05
CA GLU A 167 -9.68 17.07 0.32
C GLU A 167 -11.21 16.97 0.37
N TYR A 168 -11.83 17.74 1.25
CA TYR A 168 -13.29 17.81 1.37
C TYR A 168 -13.77 19.16 0.85
N ALA A 169 -14.86 19.16 0.07
CA ALA A 169 -15.47 20.38 -0.43
C ALA A 169 -16.96 20.40 -0.08
N HIS A 170 -17.44 21.54 0.38
CA HIS A 170 -18.82 21.74 0.81
C HIS A 170 -19.68 22.45 -0.25
N ASP A 171 -19.05 23.02 -1.24
CA ASP A 171 -19.70 23.67 -2.38
C ASP A 171 -18.82 23.59 -3.64
N ARG A 172 -19.40 24.06 -4.77
CA ARG A 172 -18.75 24.04 -6.07
C ARG A 172 -17.45 24.86 -6.10
N LYS A 173 -17.44 26.01 -5.46
CA LYS A 173 -16.26 26.90 -5.45
C LYS A 173 -15.10 26.25 -4.72
N GLU A 174 -15.35 25.71 -3.53
CA GLU A 174 -14.36 24.97 -2.77
C GLU A 174 -13.82 23.76 -3.55
N MET A 175 -14.70 23.04 -4.24
CA MET A 175 -14.31 21.86 -5.01
C MET A 175 -13.31 22.24 -6.11
N ILE A 176 -13.62 23.23 -6.91
CA ILE A 176 -12.76 23.70 -8.01
C ILE A 176 -11.42 24.20 -7.48
N GLU A 177 -11.44 25.06 -6.46
CA GLU A 177 -10.23 25.62 -5.88
C GLU A 177 -9.30 24.53 -5.30
N LYS A 178 -9.85 23.59 -4.53
CA LYS A 178 -9.09 22.51 -3.92
C LYS A 178 -8.57 21.50 -4.95
N TYR A 179 -9.36 21.25 -6.00
CA TYR A 179 -8.95 20.36 -7.09
C TYR A 179 -7.72 20.90 -7.83
N HIS A 180 -7.75 22.17 -8.25
CA HIS A 180 -6.60 22.81 -8.92
C HIS A 180 -5.37 22.85 -8.02
N LYS A 181 -5.50 23.25 -6.76
CA LYS A 181 -4.39 23.22 -5.79
C LYS A 181 -3.78 21.82 -5.63
N LEU A 182 -4.61 20.79 -5.68
CA LEU A 182 -4.15 19.41 -5.61
C LEU A 182 -3.36 19.03 -6.86
N CYS A 183 -3.86 19.38 -8.04
CA CYS A 183 -3.19 19.14 -9.32
C CYS A 183 -1.82 19.83 -9.38
N GLU A 184 -1.74 21.10 -8.99
CA GLU A 184 -0.48 21.86 -8.93
C GLU A 184 0.53 21.25 -7.97
N ARG A 185 0.06 20.82 -6.78
CA ARG A 185 0.94 20.30 -5.72
C ARG A 185 1.59 18.97 -6.07
N TYR A 186 0.89 18.09 -6.79
CA TYR A 186 1.33 16.72 -7.03
C TYR A 186 1.71 16.42 -8.48
N ASN A 187 1.59 17.38 -9.39
CA ASN A 187 1.99 17.30 -10.79
C ASN A 187 1.56 15.98 -11.47
N PHE A 188 0.26 15.70 -11.45
CA PHE A 188 -0.32 14.52 -12.11
C PHE A 188 -0.12 14.60 -13.62
N SER A 189 0.27 13.51 -14.27
CA SER A 189 0.60 13.48 -15.71
C SER A 189 -0.28 12.57 -16.55
N GLU A 190 -0.76 11.46 -15.99
CA GLU A 190 -1.52 10.44 -16.73
C GLU A 190 -2.92 10.20 -16.15
N THR A 191 -3.08 10.40 -14.86
CA THR A 191 -4.34 10.20 -14.16
C THR A 191 -4.59 11.35 -13.20
N TRP A 192 -5.83 11.81 -13.14
CA TRP A 192 -6.23 12.99 -12.37
C TRP A 192 -6.96 12.59 -11.08
N PRO A 193 -7.03 13.48 -10.08
CA PRO A 193 -7.82 13.24 -8.88
C PRO A 193 -9.28 12.93 -9.24
N VAL A 194 -9.88 12.01 -8.47
CA VAL A 194 -11.30 11.69 -8.62
C VAL A 194 -12.13 12.54 -7.67
N VAL A 195 -13.30 12.95 -8.11
CA VAL A 195 -14.30 13.63 -7.26
C VAL A 195 -15.39 12.62 -6.90
N GLN A 196 -15.69 12.51 -5.62
CA GLN A 196 -16.62 11.50 -5.12
C GLN A 196 -17.59 12.11 -4.12
N GLN A 197 -18.83 11.71 -4.16
CA GLN A 197 -19.82 12.03 -3.13
C GLN A 197 -19.32 11.61 -1.74
N TYR A 198 -19.43 12.48 -0.77
CA TYR A 198 -19.14 12.13 0.62
C TYR A 198 -20.29 11.32 1.20
N ILE A 199 -19.99 10.14 1.70
CA ILE A 199 -20.96 9.33 2.41
C ILE A 199 -20.78 9.55 3.90
N GLN A 200 -21.80 10.08 4.55
CA GLN A 200 -21.81 10.28 5.98
C GLN A 200 -21.89 8.95 6.72
N GLY A 201 -21.03 8.75 7.71
CA GLY A 201 -20.98 7.52 8.49
C GLY A 201 -20.04 7.62 9.68
N LYS A 202 -20.10 6.60 10.54
CA LYS A 202 -19.14 6.42 11.64
C LYS A 202 -17.92 5.69 11.11
N GLY A 203 -16.73 6.27 11.26
CA GLY A 203 -15.48 5.54 11.08
C GLY A 203 -15.24 4.57 12.25
N TYR A 204 -14.83 3.36 11.94
CA TYR A 204 -14.47 2.34 12.92
C TYR A 204 -12.98 2.01 12.82
#